data_d9f1a3f5d8df97aefc0ecaa5a2682c9b
#
_entry.id   d9f1a3f5d8df97aefc0ecaa5a2682c9b
#
_cell.length_a   1.000
_cell.length_b   1.000
_cell.length_c   1.000
_cell.angle_alpha   90.00
_cell.angle_beta   90.00
_cell.angle_gamma   90.00
#
_symmetry.space_group_name_H-M   'P 1'
#
loop_
_entity.id
_entity.type
_entity.pdbx_description
1 polymer ?
#
loop_
_entity_poly.entity_id
_entity_poly.type
_entity_poly.pdbx_seq_one_letter_code
_entity_poly.pdbx_strand_id
1 'polypeptide(L)'
;MVESPYEVQYLTIHGHRRAFVRAGQGPVVLLLHGLGCDHTTWESVIDSLSRRYTVIAPDLLGHGLSDKPRADYSVGGYANGMRDLLTCLGVDRVTVVGHSFGGGVAMQFAYQFPERTERLILVASGGLGPEVSPLIRAITTPGFHPVMAMLT
;
A
#
# COMPACT_ATOMS: atom_id res chain seq x y z
N MET A 1 10.45 1.75 18.37
CA MET A 1 10.11 2.06 16.97
C MET A 1 11.33 2.74 16.37
N VAL A 2 11.85 2.22 15.30
CA VAL A 2 12.91 2.91 14.53
C VAL A 2 12.18 4.05 13.81
N GLU A 3 12.54 5.30 14.12
CA GLU A 3 12.01 6.45 13.38
C GLU A 3 12.49 6.34 11.93
N SER A 4 11.56 6.45 11.00
CA SER A 4 11.89 6.50 9.58
C SER A 4 12.80 7.69 9.31
N PRO A 5 13.87 7.53 8.52
CA PRO A 5 14.74 8.65 8.15
C PRO A 5 14.04 9.65 7.20
N TYR A 6 12.84 9.33 6.74
CA TYR A 6 12.06 10.16 5.82
C TYR A 6 10.92 10.87 6.55
N GLU A 7 10.68 12.12 6.19
CA GLU A 7 9.55 12.90 6.69
C GLU A 7 8.23 12.28 6.20
N VAL A 8 7.38 11.91 7.15
CA VAL A 8 6.04 11.41 6.86
C VAL A 8 5.10 12.59 6.61
N GLN A 9 4.48 12.59 5.46
CA GLN A 9 3.49 13.58 5.04
C GLN A 9 2.08 13.04 5.25
N TYR A 10 1.12 13.94 5.35
CA TYR A 10 -0.28 13.58 5.58
C TYR A 10 -1.21 14.31 4.64
N LEU A 11 -2.22 13.61 4.13
CA LEU A 11 -3.36 14.18 3.42
C LEU A 11 -4.66 13.63 4.01
N THR A 12 -5.67 14.47 4.08
CA THR A 12 -7.03 14.02 4.43
C THR A 12 -7.80 13.74 3.14
N ILE A 13 -8.21 12.50 2.96
CA ILE A 13 -8.95 12.02 1.79
C ILE A 13 -10.23 11.35 2.28
N HIS A 14 -11.38 11.83 1.83
CA HIS A 14 -12.70 11.35 2.28
C HIS A 14 -12.85 11.34 3.81
N GLY A 15 -12.32 12.36 4.49
CA GLY A 15 -12.39 12.50 5.94
C GLY A 15 -11.40 11.65 6.73
N HIS A 16 -10.52 10.90 6.08
CA HIS A 16 -9.51 10.05 6.73
C HIS A 16 -8.11 10.51 6.40
N ARG A 17 -7.28 10.61 7.43
CA ARG A 17 -5.87 10.95 7.29
C ARG A 17 -5.10 9.79 6.66
N ARG A 18 -4.34 10.11 5.62
CA ARG A 18 -3.45 9.19 4.91
C ARG A 18 -2.01 9.63 5.13
N ALA A 19 -1.20 8.74 5.69
CA ALA A 19 0.23 8.95 5.86
C ALA A 19 0.98 8.40 4.64
N PHE A 20 2.03 9.08 4.23
CA PHE A 20 2.91 8.61 3.16
C PHE A 20 4.28 9.29 3.25
N VAL A 21 5.27 8.62 2.72
CA VAL A 21 6.60 9.20 2.44
C VAL A 21 6.65 9.59 0.98
N ARG A 22 7.23 10.76 0.69
CA ARG A 22 7.54 11.21 -0.67
C ARG A 22 8.99 11.64 -0.75
N ALA A 23 9.75 11.08 -1.69
CA ALA A 23 11.17 11.38 -1.87
C ALA A 23 11.55 11.40 -3.34
N GLY A 24 12.56 12.23 -3.69
CA GLY A 24 13.13 12.30 -5.03
C GLY A 24 12.29 13.10 -6.03
N GLN A 25 12.74 13.07 -7.29
CA GLN A 25 12.12 13.75 -8.43
C GLN A 25 12.22 12.86 -9.67
N GLY A 26 11.27 13.00 -10.59
CA GLY A 26 11.20 12.25 -11.84
C GLY A 26 9.92 11.43 -11.97
N PRO A 27 9.89 10.42 -12.85
CA PRO A 27 8.75 9.52 -13.00
C PRO A 27 8.34 8.90 -11.66
N VAL A 28 7.04 8.73 -11.45
CA VAL A 28 6.53 8.33 -10.13
C VAL A 28 6.52 6.81 -9.97
N VAL A 29 7.03 6.35 -8.82
CA VAL A 29 6.95 4.97 -8.34
C VAL A 29 6.13 4.94 -7.08
N LEU A 30 5.02 4.20 -7.10
CA LEU A 30 4.14 3.96 -5.96
C LEU A 30 4.49 2.62 -5.32
N LEU A 31 4.88 2.62 -4.04
CA LEU A 31 5.32 1.44 -3.29
C LEU A 31 4.25 1.01 -2.29
N LEU A 32 3.63 -0.14 -2.50
CA LEU A 32 2.54 -0.67 -1.67
C LEU A 32 3.04 -1.82 -0.79
N HIS A 33 2.95 -1.63 0.53
CA HIS A 33 3.42 -2.58 1.53
C HIS A 33 2.47 -3.77 1.74
N GLY A 34 2.92 -4.79 2.47
CA GLY A 34 2.16 -5.99 2.83
C GLY A 34 1.17 -5.76 3.98
N LEU A 35 0.35 -6.78 4.25
CA LEU A 35 -0.60 -6.79 5.35
C LEU A 35 0.14 -6.67 6.70
N GLY A 36 -0.35 -5.77 7.57
CA GLY A 36 0.28 -5.52 8.88
C GLY A 36 1.60 -4.77 8.84
N CYS A 37 2.04 -4.33 7.64
CA CYS A 37 3.24 -3.51 7.44
C CYS A 37 2.86 -2.03 7.27
N ASP A 38 3.85 -1.21 6.94
CA ASP A 38 3.74 0.22 6.67
C ASP A 38 4.84 0.66 5.68
N HIS A 39 4.98 1.97 5.45
CA HIS A 39 5.98 2.55 4.54
C HIS A 39 7.43 2.14 4.86
N THR A 40 7.75 1.79 6.13
CA THR A 40 9.10 1.39 6.53
C THR A 40 9.59 0.11 5.84
N THR A 41 8.68 -0.70 5.31
CA THR A 41 8.99 -1.84 4.43
C THR A 41 9.95 -1.47 3.30
N TRP A 42 9.88 -0.23 2.84
CA TRP A 42 10.59 0.25 1.65
C TRP A 42 11.83 1.10 1.95
N GLU A 43 12.15 1.37 3.22
CA GLU A 43 13.26 2.27 3.61
C GLU A 43 14.58 1.91 2.94
N SER A 44 14.90 0.62 2.85
CA SER A 44 16.15 0.15 2.25
C SER A 44 16.30 0.45 0.76
N VAL A 45 15.21 0.76 0.06
CA VAL A 45 15.23 0.99 -1.40
C VAL A 45 14.88 2.44 -1.78
N ILE A 46 14.28 3.21 -0.87
CA ILE A 46 13.85 4.60 -1.17
C ILE A 46 15.03 5.46 -1.61
N ASP A 47 16.18 5.41 -0.92
CA ASP A 47 17.37 6.18 -1.28
C ASP A 47 17.85 5.93 -2.72
N SER A 48 17.90 4.66 -3.09
CA SER A 48 18.35 4.27 -4.43
C SER A 48 17.36 4.71 -5.51
N LEU A 49 16.07 4.55 -5.25
CA LEU A 49 15.00 4.91 -6.18
C LEU A 49 14.86 6.42 -6.31
N SER A 50 14.93 7.17 -5.21
CA SER A 50 14.72 8.63 -5.17
C SER A 50 15.77 9.42 -5.95
N ARG A 51 16.88 8.81 -6.32
CA ARG A 51 17.90 9.43 -7.19
C ARG A 51 17.41 9.66 -8.62
N ARG A 52 16.40 8.92 -9.07
CA ARG A 52 15.89 8.94 -10.46
C ARG A 52 14.37 9.03 -10.56
N TYR A 53 13.66 8.78 -9.47
CA TYR A 53 12.21 8.68 -9.44
C TYR A 53 11.64 9.52 -8.31
N THR A 54 10.41 9.96 -8.47
CA THR A 54 9.60 10.38 -7.33
C THR A 54 9.01 9.13 -6.70
N VAL A 55 9.46 8.78 -5.51
CA VAL A 55 8.94 7.66 -4.72
C VAL A 55 7.79 8.11 -3.87
N ILE A 56 6.68 7.40 -3.88
CA ILE A 56 5.54 7.58 -2.98
C ILE A 56 5.31 6.24 -2.28
N ALA A 57 5.48 6.20 -0.97
CA ALA A 57 5.27 5.03 -0.14
C ALA A 57 4.20 5.33 0.91
N PRO A 58 2.91 5.05 0.61
CA PRO A 58 1.82 5.29 1.53
C PRO A 58 1.70 4.18 2.58
N ASP A 59 1.19 4.55 3.75
CA ASP A 59 0.56 3.61 4.66
C ASP A 59 -0.87 3.37 4.19
N LEU A 60 -1.19 2.14 3.85
CA LEU A 60 -2.54 1.76 3.43
C LEU A 60 -3.54 2.06 4.56
N LEU A 61 -4.78 2.40 4.22
CA LEU A 61 -5.81 2.64 5.23
C LEU A 61 -5.90 1.44 6.20
N GLY A 62 -6.00 1.70 7.49
CA GLY A 62 -5.96 0.64 8.49
C GLY A 62 -4.56 0.21 8.93
N HIS A 63 -3.49 0.77 8.34
CA HIS A 63 -2.10 0.41 8.59
C HIS A 63 -1.25 1.63 8.98
N GLY A 64 -0.12 1.36 9.61
CA GLY A 64 0.90 2.35 9.95
C GLY A 64 0.33 3.59 10.64
N LEU A 65 0.69 4.75 10.12
CA LEU A 65 0.28 6.07 10.61
C LEU A 65 -0.98 6.62 9.92
N SER A 66 -1.55 5.89 8.94
CA SER A 66 -2.86 6.20 8.37
C SER A 66 -3.99 5.89 9.34
N ASP A 67 -5.14 6.56 9.19
CA ASP A 67 -6.32 6.28 10.00
C ASP A 67 -6.83 4.85 9.84
N LYS A 68 -7.54 4.37 10.87
CA LYS A 68 -8.07 3.00 10.96
C LYS A 68 -9.60 3.02 11.16
N PRO A 69 -10.37 3.64 10.23
CA PRO A 69 -11.81 3.75 10.36
C PRO A 69 -12.51 2.42 10.06
N ARG A 70 -13.81 2.38 10.34
CA ARG A 70 -14.68 1.40 9.68
C ARG A 70 -14.85 1.81 8.22
N ALA A 71 -14.32 1.03 7.29
CA ALA A 71 -14.28 1.35 5.87
C ALA A 71 -14.32 0.08 5.02
N ASP A 72 -14.37 0.26 3.70
CA ASP A 72 -14.16 -0.83 2.76
C ASP A 72 -12.66 -1.16 2.68
N TYR A 73 -12.29 -2.31 3.21
CA TYR A 73 -10.93 -2.87 3.18
C TYR A 73 -10.78 -3.95 2.09
N SER A 74 -11.65 -3.95 1.09
CA SER A 74 -11.48 -4.78 -0.11
C SER A 74 -10.28 -4.30 -0.94
N VAL A 75 -9.74 -5.20 -1.75
CA VAL A 75 -8.62 -4.86 -2.66
C VAL A 75 -9.02 -3.72 -3.60
N GLY A 76 -10.30 -3.71 -4.06
CA GLY A 76 -10.87 -2.63 -4.87
C GLY A 76 -10.96 -1.30 -4.11
N GLY A 77 -11.35 -1.33 -2.84
CA GLY A 77 -11.36 -0.17 -1.96
C GLY A 77 -9.96 0.43 -1.77
N TYR A 78 -8.96 -0.42 -1.58
CA TYR A 78 -7.56 0.03 -1.52
C TYR A 78 -7.08 0.64 -2.84
N ALA A 79 -7.39 0.01 -3.98
CA ALA A 79 -7.04 0.54 -5.30
C ALA A 79 -7.66 1.93 -5.54
N ASN A 80 -8.93 2.11 -5.19
CA ASN A 80 -9.61 3.42 -5.22
C ASN A 80 -8.90 4.44 -4.33
N GLY A 81 -8.54 4.06 -3.11
CA GLY A 81 -7.80 4.93 -2.19
C GLY A 81 -6.44 5.38 -2.74
N MET A 82 -5.75 4.51 -3.46
CA MET A 82 -4.48 4.88 -4.13
C MET A 82 -4.71 5.82 -5.30
N ARG A 83 -5.74 5.60 -6.12
CA ARG A 83 -6.14 6.55 -7.17
C ARG A 83 -6.41 7.94 -6.58
N ASP A 84 -7.14 8.01 -5.48
CA ASP A 84 -7.51 9.27 -4.85
C ASP A 84 -6.30 9.98 -4.24
N LEU A 85 -5.38 9.24 -3.61
CA LEU A 85 -4.10 9.77 -3.13
C LEU A 85 -3.29 10.40 -4.28
N LEU A 86 -3.11 9.66 -5.37
CA LEU A 86 -2.37 10.14 -6.54
C LEU A 86 -3.03 11.37 -7.16
N THR A 87 -4.36 11.40 -7.22
CA THR A 87 -5.12 12.56 -7.72
C THR A 87 -4.89 13.79 -6.86
N CYS A 88 -4.93 13.65 -5.53
CA CYS A 88 -4.62 14.75 -4.60
C CYS A 88 -3.17 15.24 -4.71
N LEU A 89 -2.25 14.36 -5.09
CA LEU A 89 -0.85 14.68 -5.30
C LEU A 89 -0.53 15.22 -6.71
N GLY A 90 -1.53 15.32 -7.59
CA GLY A 90 -1.36 15.77 -8.98
C GLY A 90 -0.57 14.78 -9.85
N VAL A 91 -0.66 13.50 -9.55
CA VAL A 91 0.06 12.43 -10.26
C VAL A 91 -0.89 11.67 -11.17
N ASP A 92 -0.64 11.70 -12.48
CA ASP A 92 -1.50 11.07 -13.47
C ASP A 92 -1.14 9.60 -13.72
N ARG A 93 0.15 9.27 -13.80
CA ARG A 93 0.63 7.92 -14.13
C ARG A 93 1.76 7.50 -13.22
N VAL A 94 1.80 6.20 -12.89
CA VAL A 94 2.79 5.62 -11.99
C VAL A 94 3.27 4.25 -12.44
N THR A 95 4.50 3.91 -12.06
CA THR A 95 4.92 2.52 -11.90
C THR A 95 4.46 2.06 -10.53
N VAL A 96 3.60 1.05 -10.47
CA VAL A 96 3.09 0.49 -9.21
C VAL A 96 3.93 -0.72 -8.81
N VAL A 97 4.45 -0.70 -7.59
CA VAL A 97 5.20 -1.80 -6.99
C VAL A 97 4.43 -2.29 -5.77
N GLY A 98 4.12 -3.57 -5.69
CA GLY A 98 3.41 -4.14 -4.56
C GLY A 98 4.10 -5.35 -3.96
N HIS A 99 4.24 -5.36 -2.64
CA HIS A 99 4.77 -6.47 -1.87
C HIS A 99 3.63 -7.24 -1.19
N SER A 100 3.62 -8.57 -1.33
CA SER A 100 2.66 -9.44 -0.66
C SER A 100 1.20 -9.00 -0.89
N PHE A 101 0.46 -8.61 0.15
CA PHE A 101 -0.90 -8.05 0.04
C PHE A 101 -0.93 -6.81 -0.85
N GLY A 102 0.06 -5.91 -0.72
CA GLY A 102 0.21 -4.75 -1.59
C GLY A 102 0.37 -5.11 -3.06
N GLY A 103 0.86 -6.31 -3.37
CA GLY A 103 0.88 -6.85 -4.74
C GLY A 103 -0.52 -7.11 -5.28
N GLY A 104 -1.43 -7.64 -4.46
CA GLY A 104 -2.85 -7.77 -4.80
C GLY A 104 -3.51 -6.41 -5.07
N VAL A 105 -3.22 -5.42 -4.22
CA VAL A 105 -3.69 -4.04 -4.42
C VAL A 105 -3.13 -3.44 -5.71
N ALA A 106 -1.83 -3.66 -5.99
CA ALA A 106 -1.17 -3.18 -7.21
C ALA A 106 -1.78 -3.77 -8.49
N MET A 107 -2.06 -5.09 -8.49
CA MET A 107 -2.76 -5.75 -9.59
C MET A 107 -4.17 -5.18 -9.79
N GLN A 108 -4.90 -5.00 -8.71
CA GLN A 108 -6.24 -4.42 -8.78
C GLN A 108 -6.23 -2.97 -9.27
N PHE A 109 -5.24 -2.18 -8.84
CA PHE A 109 -5.04 -0.81 -9.33
C PHE A 109 -4.77 -0.81 -10.85
N ALA A 110 -3.85 -1.65 -11.30
CA ALA A 110 -3.53 -1.74 -12.73
C ALA A 110 -4.72 -2.21 -13.58
N TYR A 111 -5.56 -3.09 -13.04
CA TYR A 111 -6.78 -3.55 -13.69
C TYR A 111 -7.85 -2.45 -13.77
N GLN A 112 -8.09 -1.73 -12.66
CA GLN A 112 -9.13 -0.68 -12.58
C GLN A 112 -8.72 0.62 -13.29
N PHE A 113 -7.42 0.95 -13.28
CA PHE A 113 -6.87 2.21 -13.78
C PHE A 113 -5.71 1.98 -14.75
N PRO A 114 -5.93 1.26 -15.88
CA PRO A 114 -4.86 0.95 -16.83
C PRO A 114 -4.23 2.22 -17.42
N GLU A 115 -5.02 3.29 -17.59
CA GLU A 115 -4.55 4.59 -18.10
C GLU A 115 -3.58 5.28 -17.12
N ARG A 116 -3.66 4.96 -15.82
CA ARG A 116 -2.81 5.51 -14.77
C ARG A 116 -1.61 4.61 -14.42
N THR A 117 -1.55 3.42 -14.99
CA THR A 117 -0.50 2.44 -14.74
C THR A 117 0.51 2.45 -15.89
N GLU A 118 1.75 2.81 -15.59
CA GLU A 118 2.83 2.73 -16.56
C GLU A 118 3.46 1.33 -16.57
N ARG A 119 3.76 0.82 -15.38
CA ARG A 119 4.31 -0.53 -15.16
C ARG A 119 3.77 -1.10 -13.86
N LEU A 120 3.70 -2.41 -13.79
CA LEU A 120 3.35 -3.18 -12.60
C LEU A 120 4.53 -4.07 -12.22
N ILE A 121 4.99 -3.94 -10.96
CA ILE A 121 6.06 -4.76 -10.39
C ILE A 121 5.53 -5.47 -9.15
N LEU A 122 5.68 -6.78 -9.10
CA LEU A 122 5.20 -7.62 -8.00
C LEU A 122 6.37 -8.24 -7.26
N VAL A 123 6.40 -8.07 -5.94
CA VAL A 123 7.43 -8.61 -5.04
C VAL A 123 6.76 -9.57 -4.07
N ALA A 124 7.06 -10.87 -4.19
CA ALA A 124 6.45 -11.90 -3.36
C ALA A 124 4.93 -11.73 -3.20
N SER A 125 4.26 -11.43 -4.32
CA SER A 125 2.85 -11.04 -4.33
C SER A 125 1.92 -12.19 -4.00
N GLY A 126 0.90 -11.93 -3.18
CA GLY A 126 -0.29 -12.76 -3.08
C GLY A 126 -1.19 -12.59 -4.32
N GLY A 127 -2.06 -13.56 -4.57
CA GLY A 127 -3.08 -13.49 -5.63
C GLY A 127 -2.65 -14.03 -7.00
N LEU A 128 -1.43 -14.57 -7.13
CA LEU A 128 -0.93 -15.17 -8.38
C LEU A 128 -1.22 -16.68 -8.47
N GLY A 129 -1.77 -17.29 -7.44
CA GLY A 129 -2.08 -18.71 -7.39
C GLY A 129 -2.82 -19.12 -6.10
N PRO A 130 -3.20 -20.40 -5.98
CA PRO A 130 -3.91 -20.90 -4.80
C PRO A 130 -3.03 -21.00 -3.55
N GLU A 131 -1.73 -20.73 -3.67
CA GLU A 131 -0.73 -20.91 -2.63
C GLU A 131 -0.69 -19.75 -1.64
N VAL A 132 -1.80 -19.54 -0.94
CA VAL A 132 -1.82 -18.67 0.23
C VAL A 132 -1.45 -19.52 1.45
N SER A 133 -0.47 -19.04 2.22
CA SER A 133 -0.08 -19.69 3.48
C SER A 133 -1.31 -20.08 4.31
N PRO A 134 -1.36 -21.29 4.89
CA PRO A 134 -2.48 -21.72 5.75
C PRO A 134 -2.77 -20.71 6.88
N LEU A 135 -1.74 -20.04 7.39
CA LEU A 135 -1.89 -18.99 8.41
C LEU A 135 -2.70 -17.79 7.88
N ILE A 136 -2.37 -17.32 6.67
CA ILE A 136 -3.11 -16.20 6.06
C ILE A 136 -4.55 -16.61 5.76
N ARG A 137 -4.77 -17.84 5.29
CA ARG A 137 -6.13 -18.38 5.11
C ARG A 137 -6.91 -18.42 6.41
N ALA A 138 -6.28 -18.85 7.51
CA ALA A 138 -6.91 -18.89 8.83
C ALA A 138 -7.32 -17.49 9.29
N ILE A 139 -6.41 -16.49 9.19
CA ILE A 139 -6.67 -15.11 9.59
C ILE A 139 -7.82 -14.47 8.80
N THR A 140 -7.98 -14.82 7.52
CA THR A 140 -9.02 -14.27 6.63
C THR A 140 -10.35 -15.03 6.70
N THR A 141 -10.40 -16.12 7.46
CA THR A 141 -11.64 -16.91 7.61
C THR A 141 -12.64 -16.15 8.48
N PRO A 142 -13.90 -16.00 8.07
CA PRO A 142 -14.94 -15.42 8.90
C PRO A 142 -15.04 -16.14 10.26
N GLY A 143 -15.03 -15.40 11.36
CA GLY A 143 -15.06 -15.94 12.72
C GLY A 143 -13.70 -16.17 13.39
N PHE A 144 -12.58 -15.93 12.70
CA PHE A 144 -11.24 -16.04 13.30
C PHE A 144 -10.92 -14.91 14.30
N HIS A 145 -11.48 -13.73 14.10
CA HIS A 145 -11.28 -12.57 14.99
C HIS A 145 -11.59 -12.82 16.46
N PRO A 146 -12.68 -13.51 16.84
CA PRO A 146 -12.96 -13.82 18.24
C PRO A 146 -11.92 -14.74 18.87
N VAL A 147 -11.32 -15.64 18.11
CA VAL A 147 -10.31 -16.59 18.61
C VAL A 147 -9.00 -15.88 18.93
N MET A 148 -8.59 -14.91 18.11
CA MET A 148 -7.38 -14.09 18.37
C MET A 148 -7.57 -13.16 19.58
N ALA A 149 -8.75 -12.61 19.79
CA ALA A 149 -9.06 -11.78 20.95
C ALA A 149 -9.10 -12.57 22.28
N MET A 150 -9.18 -13.90 22.24
CA MET A 150 -9.09 -14.77 23.42
C MET A 150 -7.65 -15.18 23.78
N LEU A 151 -6.69 -14.94 22.86
CA LEU A 151 -5.28 -15.34 23.01
C LEU A 151 -4.36 -14.16 23.39
N THR A 152 -4.91 -12.95 23.49
CA THR A 152 -4.25 -11.70 23.94
C THR A 152 -4.85 -11.19 25.20
#